data_0c0f21d0ee6cea316b07dfc24ae879e0
#
_entry.id   0c0f21d0ee6cea316b07dfc24ae879e0
#
_cell.length_a   1.000
_cell.length_b   1.000
_cell.length_c   1.000
_cell.angle_alpha   90.00
_cell.angle_beta   90.00
_cell.angle_gamma   90.00
#
_symmetry.space_group_name_H-M   'P 1'
#
loop_
_entity.id
_entity.type
_entity.pdbx_description
1 polymer ?
#
loop_
_entity_poly.entity_id
_entity_poly.type
_entity_poly.pdbx_seq_one_letter_code
_entity_poly.pdbx_strand_id
1 'polypeptide(L)'
;HPLNLALAKEIPALGAVVCHEMRQLRKESDSLPGYIAMNLAGNQAGLINQGFLSAEYGPMSLAVGDAPPNLAPQPGMEETFNRRWTRLQQLDESLRQAGGHTDRSFVDYQDYFKGAYAIMNDPRVPEVMKLTDEDKKRYGNSTIGNSLILARNIFRADAGTRFIMASQGGYDHHANIYKEGSRNHVVLMKELDIAYTSLLKDLDNTPSKYSAGKTLLDETLIICMSEFGRTPGLITETRKGREHYMQVHCGLFAGGGVRRGGVIGKTDDLGGKILDPGWAGQRPIY
;
A
#
# COMPACT_ATOMS: atom_id res chain seq x y z
N HIS A 1 -13.88 11.41 8.41
CA HIS A 1 -12.96 10.52 9.10
C HIS A 1 -13.30 10.54 10.59
N PRO A 2 -13.48 9.40 11.26
CA PRO A 2 -13.77 9.41 12.69
C PRO A 2 -12.56 9.96 13.43
N LEU A 3 -12.75 11.08 14.11
CA LEU A 3 -11.80 11.62 15.09
C LEU A 3 -11.72 10.71 16.33
N ASN A 4 -12.57 9.69 16.40
CA ASN A 4 -12.62 8.72 17.49
C ASN A 4 -11.89 7.44 17.06
N LEU A 5 -10.75 7.17 17.69
CA LEU A 5 -9.93 5.97 17.42
C LEU A 5 -10.69 4.64 17.66
N ALA A 6 -11.70 4.63 18.52
CA ALA A 6 -12.53 3.44 18.73
C ALA A 6 -13.35 3.12 17.48
N LEU A 7 -13.92 4.12 16.81
CA LEU A 7 -14.66 3.95 15.56
C LEU A 7 -13.75 3.59 14.38
N ALA A 8 -12.50 4.02 14.40
CA ALA A 8 -11.53 3.68 13.35
C ALA A 8 -11.28 2.17 13.27
N LYS A 9 -11.44 1.43 14.37
CA LYS A 9 -11.33 -0.04 14.38
C LYS A 9 -12.54 -0.74 13.77
N GLU A 10 -13.67 -0.05 13.65
CA GLU A 10 -14.90 -0.59 13.09
C GLU A 10 -15.07 -0.26 11.61
N ILE A 11 -14.40 0.78 11.12
CA ILE A 11 -14.51 1.24 9.73
C ILE A 11 -13.39 0.63 8.90
N PRO A 12 -13.72 -0.15 7.85
CA PRO A 12 -12.71 -0.73 6.98
C PRO A 12 -11.86 0.34 6.29
N ALA A 13 -10.56 0.12 6.21
CA ALA A 13 -9.69 0.90 5.35
C ALA A 13 -10.04 0.67 3.86
N LEU A 14 -9.75 1.65 3.00
CA LEU A 14 -10.06 1.56 1.57
C LEU A 14 -9.52 0.26 0.93
N GLY A 15 -8.30 -0.15 1.28
CA GLY A 15 -7.72 -1.40 0.77
C GLY A 15 -8.51 -2.63 1.16
N ALA A 16 -9.06 -2.67 2.37
CA ALA A 16 -9.92 -3.76 2.82
C ALA A 16 -11.23 -3.81 2.02
N VAL A 17 -11.84 -2.65 1.77
CA VAL A 17 -13.05 -2.53 0.93
C VAL A 17 -12.77 -3.01 -0.49
N VAL A 18 -11.69 -2.54 -1.12
CA VAL A 18 -11.30 -2.95 -2.48
C VAL A 18 -11.09 -4.47 -2.55
N CYS A 19 -10.39 -5.05 -1.58
CA CYS A 19 -10.17 -6.50 -1.56
C CYS A 19 -11.45 -7.30 -1.36
N HIS A 20 -12.37 -6.80 -0.52
CA HIS A 20 -13.68 -7.40 -0.35
C HIS A 20 -14.50 -7.36 -1.65
N GLU A 21 -14.55 -6.23 -2.33
CA GLU A 21 -15.27 -6.09 -3.61
C GLU A 21 -14.67 -6.94 -4.73
N MET A 22 -13.34 -7.10 -4.73
CA MET A 22 -12.61 -7.90 -5.72
C MET A 22 -12.44 -9.38 -5.33
N ARG A 23 -13.06 -9.85 -4.24
CA ARG A 23 -12.87 -11.22 -3.72
C ARG A 23 -13.15 -12.32 -4.74
N GLN A 24 -14.08 -12.10 -5.66
CA GLN A 24 -14.44 -13.06 -6.71
C GLN A 24 -13.31 -13.28 -7.73
N LEU A 25 -12.34 -12.36 -7.81
CA LEU A 25 -11.17 -12.49 -8.68
C LEU A 25 -10.05 -13.30 -8.04
N ARG A 26 -10.21 -13.68 -6.76
CA ARG A 26 -9.22 -14.48 -6.04
C ARG A 26 -9.26 -15.93 -6.47
N LYS A 27 -8.08 -16.51 -6.73
CA LYS A 27 -7.89 -17.89 -7.16
C LYS A 27 -7.40 -18.75 -5.99
N GLU A 28 -7.63 -20.06 -6.04
CA GLU A 28 -7.07 -21.00 -5.04
C GLU A 28 -5.53 -20.98 -4.99
N SER A 29 -4.88 -20.65 -6.12
CA SER A 29 -3.42 -20.53 -6.21
C SER A 29 -2.85 -19.21 -5.66
N ASP A 30 -3.71 -18.31 -5.17
CA ASP A 30 -3.30 -17.02 -4.64
C ASP A 30 -2.81 -17.17 -3.20
N SER A 31 -1.50 -16.96 -3.02
CA SER A 31 -0.81 -17.10 -1.73
C SER A 31 -0.61 -15.78 -1.01
N LEU A 32 -0.46 -14.67 -1.75
CA LEU A 32 -0.29 -13.36 -1.14
C LEU A 32 -1.64 -12.79 -0.68
N PRO A 33 -1.66 -12.02 0.44
CA PRO A 33 -2.87 -11.35 0.89
C PRO A 33 -3.35 -10.33 -0.14
N GLY A 34 -4.66 -10.12 -0.17
CA GLY A 34 -5.29 -9.15 -1.07
C GLY A 34 -4.79 -7.72 -0.85
N TYR A 35 -4.53 -7.36 0.40
CA TYR A 35 -4.07 -6.04 0.82
C TYR A 35 -2.69 -6.10 1.48
N ILE A 36 -1.74 -5.32 0.95
CA ILE A 36 -0.40 -5.15 1.52
C ILE A 36 -0.17 -3.66 1.81
N ALA A 37 0.26 -3.34 3.03
CA ALA A 37 0.58 -2.00 3.48
C ALA A 37 2.05 -1.89 3.85
N MET A 38 2.78 -0.96 3.20
CA MET A 38 4.23 -0.82 3.33
C MET A 38 4.61 0.45 4.06
N ASN A 39 5.51 0.33 5.03
CA ASN A 39 6.12 1.44 5.76
C ASN A 39 5.10 2.36 6.45
N LEU A 40 4.04 1.79 7.01
CA LEU A 40 3.10 2.56 7.82
C LEU A 40 3.80 3.17 9.03
N ALA A 41 3.57 4.45 9.29
CA ALA A 41 3.99 5.06 10.53
C ALA A 41 3.25 4.41 11.72
N GLY A 42 3.89 4.32 12.89
CA GLY A 42 3.33 3.63 14.04
C GLY A 42 1.95 4.14 14.49
N ASN A 43 1.68 5.42 14.32
CA ASN A 43 0.37 6.02 14.57
C ASN A 43 -0.69 5.67 13.50
N GLN A 44 -0.30 5.22 12.33
CA GLN A 44 -1.21 4.81 11.25
C GLN A 44 -1.54 3.32 11.31
N ALA A 45 -0.65 2.49 11.83
CA ALA A 45 -0.80 1.04 11.84
C ALA A 45 -2.09 0.57 12.56
N GLY A 46 -2.57 1.30 13.57
CA GLY A 46 -3.82 0.99 14.26
C GLY A 46 -5.09 1.53 13.57
N LEU A 47 -4.93 2.41 12.58
CA LEU A 47 -6.05 3.03 11.85
C LEU A 47 -6.33 2.33 10.51
N ILE A 48 -5.36 1.60 10.00
CA ILE A 48 -5.45 0.89 8.71
C ILE A 48 -5.68 -0.58 9.00
N ASN A 49 -6.93 -0.99 8.97
CA ASN A 49 -7.36 -2.35 9.31
C ASN A 49 -8.60 -2.76 8.50
N GLN A 50 -9.09 -3.97 8.72
CA GLN A 50 -10.27 -4.51 8.02
C GLN A 50 -11.60 -3.97 8.56
N GLY A 51 -11.63 -3.28 9.69
CA GLY A 51 -12.86 -2.85 10.35
C GLY A 51 -13.78 -4.01 10.70
N PHE A 52 -15.04 -3.90 10.31
CA PHE A 52 -16.06 -4.95 10.51
C PHE A 52 -15.97 -6.11 9.50
N LEU A 53 -15.13 -6.00 8.46
CA LEU A 53 -14.91 -7.08 7.49
C LEU A 53 -14.11 -8.22 8.10
N SER A 54 -14.07 -9.36 7.42
CA SER A 54 -13.24 -10.52 7.81
C SER A 54 -11.74 -10.17 7.82
N ALA A 55 -10.99 -10.83 8.70
CA ALA A 55 -9.54 -10.63 8.86
C ALA A 55 -8.75 -10.85 7.57
N GLU A 56 -9.22 -11.70 6.66
CA GLU A 56 -8.60 -11.95 5.36
C GLU A 56 -8.47 -10.68 4.47
N TYR A 57 -9.32 -9.65 4.70
CA TYR A 57 -9.27 -8.36 3.99
C TYR A 57 -8.36 -7.34 4.69
N GLY A 58 -7.84 -7.66 5.86
CA GLY A 58 -6.90 -6.82 6.59
C GLY A 58 -5.55 -6.70 5.86
N PRO A 59 -4.79 -5.62 6.12
CA PRO A 59 -3.49 -5.44 5.52
C PRO A 59 -2.44 -6.38 6.13
N MET A 60 -1.63 -7.01 5.29
CA MET A 60 -0.32 -7.46 5.70
C MET A 60 0.62 -6.25 5.75
N SER A 61 1.07 -5.88 6.93
CA SER A 61 2.00 -4.77 7.13
C SER A 61 3.44 -5.21 6.91
N LEU A 62 4.16 -4.50 6.04
CA LEU A 62 5.57 -4.75 5.74
C LEU A 62 6.41 -3.51 6.05
N ALA A 63 7.47 -3.69 6.82
CA ALA A 63 8.60 -2.76 6.84
C ALA A 63 9.53 -3.14 5.68
N VAL A 64 9.63 -2.27 4.67
CA VAL A 64 10.42 -2.55 3.48
C VAL A 64 11.90 -2.24 3.73
N GLY A 65 12.73 -3.25 3.72
CA GLY A 65 14.16 -3.21 3.95
C GLY A 65 14.78 -4.51 3.48
N ASP A 66 15.44 -5.20 4.38
CA ASP A 66 15.88 -6.58 4.14
C ASP A 66 14.66 -7.50 4.02
N ALA A 67 14.82 -8.59 3.26
CA ALA A 67 13.73 -9.55 3.06
C ALA A 67 13.16 -10.00 4.42
N PRO A 68 11.83 -9.98 4.60
CA PRO A 68 11.23 -10.45 5.84
C PRO A 68 11.73 -11.86 6.16
N PRO A 69 12.10 -12.14 7.42
CA PRO A 69 12.50 -13.48 7.81
C PRO A 69 11.29 -14.44 7.70
N ASN A 70 11.57 -15.72 7.51
CA ASN A 70 10.56 -16.78 7.53
C ASN A 70 9.50 -16.72 6.41
N LEU A 71 9.89 -16.30 5.22
CA LEU A 71 9.02 -16.36 4.02
C LEU A 71 8.93 -17.75 3.39
N ALA A 72 9.73 -18.69 3.88
CA ALA A 72 9.72 -20.10 3.48
C ALA A 72 10.10 -20.97 4.67
N PRO A 73 9.78 -22.28 4.66
CA PRO A 73 10.32 -23.23 5.61
C PRO A 73 11.84 -23.22 5.57
N GLN A 74 12.50 -23.50 6.69
CA GLN A 74 13.95 -23.68 6.70
C GLN A 74 14.33 -24.84 5.78
N PRO A 75 15.42 -24.72 5.00
CA PRO A 75 15.86 -25.78 4.10
C PRO A 75 16.00 -27.13 4.81
N GLY A 76 15.38 -28.18 4.24
CA GLY A 76 15.34 -29.51 4.83
C GLY A 76 14.30 -29.70 5.94
N MET A 77 13.51 -28.70 6.27
CA MET A 77 12.46 -28.79 7.28
C MET A 77 11.03 -28.75 6.69
N GLU A 78 10.91 -28.80 5.37
CA GLU A 78 9.63 -28.67 4.64
C GLU A 78 8.61 -29.74 5.05
N GLU A 79 9.05 -31.01 5.15
CA GLU A 79 8.17 -32.09 5.60
C GLU A 79 7.73 -31.91 7.06
N THR A 80 8.66 -31.48 7.92
CA THR A 80 8.35 -31.21 9.33
C THR A 80 7.39 -30.04 9.48
N PHE A 81 7.55 -29.01 8.66
CA PHE A 81 6.66 -27.84 8.62
C PHE A 81 5.23 -28.29 8.20
N ASN A 82 5.10 -29.04 7.11
CA ASN A 82 3.83 -29.55 6.64
C ASN A 82 3.14 -30.50 7.64
N ARG A 83 3.90 -31.36 8.31
CA ARG A 83 3.38 -32.23 9.36
C ARG A 83 2.86 -31.44 10.58
N ARG A 84 3.55 -30.36 10.99
CA ARG A 84 3.10 -29.45 12.05
C ARG A 84 1.82 -28.73 11.65
N TRP A 85 1.75 -28.28 10.40
CA TRP A 85 0.52 -27.69 9.85
C TRP A 85 -0.66 -28.64 9.92
N THR A 86 -0.51 -29.88 9.44
CA THR A 86 -1.56 -30.90 9.50
C THR A 86 -2.01 -31.15 10.94
N ARG A 87 -1.09 -31.20 11.89
CA ARG A 87 -1.41 -31.35 13.31
C ARG A 87 -2.22 -30.19 13.86
N LEU A 88 -1.83 -28.95 13.51
CA LEU A 88 -2.59 -27.76 13.90
C LEU A 88 -4.02 -27.82 13.37
N GLN A 89 -4.21 -28.17 12.10
CA GLN A 89 -5.54 -28.31 11.50
C GLN A 89 -6.41 -29.37 12.21
N GLN A 90 -5.82 -30.47 12.64
CA GLN A 90 -6.52 -31.50 13.41
C GLN A 90 -6.98 -31.01 14.79
N LEU A 91 -6.15 -30.24 15.48
CA LEU A 91 -6.49 -29.62 16.77
C LEU A 91 -7.60 -28.56 16.60
N ASP A 92 -7.47 -27.71 15.59
CA ASP A 92 -8.43 -26.65 15.30
C ASP A 92 -9.79 -27.24 14.88
N GLU A 93 -9.82 -28.39 14.21
CA GLU A 93 -11.09 -29.06 13.85
C GLU A 93 -11.88 -29.48 15.08
N SER A 94 -11.21 -29.98 16.10
CA SER A 94 -11.87 -30.31 17.37
C SER A 94 -12.51 -29.08 18.03
N LEU A 95 -11.81 -27.93 17.99
CA LEU A 95 -12.34 -26.67 18.52
C LEU A 95 -13.50 -26.14 17.66
N ARG A 96 -13.44 -26.32 16.36
CA ARG A 96 -14.51 -25.92 15.43
C ARG A 96 -15.79 -26.72 15.70
N GLN A 97 -15.65 -28.02 15.86
CA GLN A 97 -16.80 -28.91 16.21
C GLN A 97 -17.41 -28.57 17.57
N ALA A 98 -16.60 -28.08 18.52
CA ALA A 98 -17.05 -27.59 19.82
C ALA A 98 -17.69 -26.18 19.79
N GLY A 99 -17.92 -25.59 18.62
CA GLY A 99 -18.59 -24.29 18.46
C GLY A 99 -17.64 -23.11 18.16
N GLY A 100 -16.35 -23.33 18.00
CA GLY A 100 -15.35 -22.29 17.70
C GLY A 100 -15.61 -21.52 16.41
N HIS A 101 -16.37 -22.10 15.46
CA HIS A 101 -16.75 -21.43 14.21
C HIS A 101 -17.66 -20.19 14.42
N THR A 102 -18.25 -20.02 15.59
CA THR A 102 -19.05 -18.84 15.95
C THR A 102 -18.23 -17.77 16.66
N ASP A 103 -17.02 -18.11 17.13
CA ASP A 103 -16.10 -17.16 17.74
C ASP A 103 -15.24 -16.47 16.66
N ARG A 104 -15.45 -15.16 16.51
CA ARG A 104 -14.73 -14.36 15.52
C ARG A 104 -13.21 -14.39 15.73
N SER A 105 -12.75 -14.37 16.97
CA SER A 105 -11.30 -14.40 17.26
C SER A 105 -10.67 -15.72 16.80
N PHE A 106 -11.40 -16.82 16.92
CA PHE A 106 -10.95 -18.13 16.46
C PHE A 106 -10.93 -18.21 14.93
N VAL A 107 -11.95 -17.66 14.26
CA VAL A 107 -12.00 -17.59 12.78
C VAL A 107 -10.87 -16.73 12.26
N ASP A 108 -10.68 -15.54 12.80
CA ASP A 108 -9.60 -14.62 12.43
C ASP A 108 -8.21 -15.27 12.62
N TYR A 109 -7.99 -15.98 13.72
CA TYR A 109 -6.78 -16.76 13.98
C TYR A 109 -6.52 -17.79 12.87
N GLN A 110 -7.54 -18.57 12.50
CA GLN A 110 -7.40 -19.57 11.45
C GLN A 110 -7.07 -18.94 10.10
N ASP A 111 -7.67 -17.81 9.75
CA ASP A 111 -7.41 -17.11 8.51
C ASP A 111 -5.98 -16.58 8.45
N TYR A 112 -5.44 -16.04 9.54
CA TYR A 112 -4.04 -15.62 9.61
C TYR A 112 -3.06 -16.79 9.44
N PHE A 113 -3.33 -17.93 10.08
CA PHE A 113 -2.45 -19.09 9.95
C PHE A 113 -2.52 -19.72 8.56
N LYS A 114 -3.69 -19.79 7.94
CA LYS A 114 -3.83 -20.20 6.53
C LYS A 114 -3.06 -19.29 5.59
N GLY A 115 -3.18 -17.97 5.76
CA GLY A 115 -2.44 -17.00 4.99
C GLY A 115 -0.93 -17.16 5.14
N ALA A 116 -0.44 -17.29 6.37
CA ALA A 116 0.99 -17.52 6.64
C ALA A 116 1.49 -18.83 6.00
N TYR A 117 0.72 -19.91 6.12
CA TYR A 117 1.06 -21.18 5.51
C TYR A 117 1.11 -21.09 3.98
N ALA A 118 0.15 -20.42 3.34
CA ALA A 118 0.14 -20.19 1.90
C ALA A 118 1.36 -19.41 1.43
N ILE A 119 1.72 -18.33 2.12
CA ILE A 119 2.92 -17.52 1.83
C ILE A 119 4.18 -18.39 1.91
N MET A 120 4.35 -19.16 2.99
CA MET A 120 5.56 -19.95 3.22
C MET A 120 5.72 -21.14 2.27
N ASN A 121 4.64 -21.61 1.64
CA ASN A 121 4.68 -22.71 0.69
C ASN A 121 4.67 -22.28 -0.79
N ASP A 122 4.60 -20.98 -1.08
CA ASP A 122 4.66 -20.48 -2.43
C ASP A 122 6.11 -20.15 -2.82
N PRO A 123 6.73 -20.90 -3.74
CA PRO A 123 8.11 -20.67 -4.15
C PRO A 123 8.32 -19.33 -4.88
N ARG A 124 7.24 -18.66 -5.30
CA ARG A 124 7.30 -17.32 -5.91
C ARG A 124 7.60 -16.23 -4.87
N VAL A 125 7.17 -16.42 -3.61
CA VAL A 125 7.22 -15.36 -2.60
C VAL A 125 8.64 -14.88 -2.28
N PRO A 126 9.66 -15.74 -2.06
CA PRO A 126 11.02 -15.29 -1.85
C PRO A 126 11.57 -14.43 -3.00
N GLU A 127 11.25 -14.79 -4.26
CA GLU A 127 11.68 -14.02 -5.43
C GLU A 127 10.94 -12.68 -5.55
N VAL A 128 9.64 -12.67 -5.25
CA VAL A 128 8.83 -11.44 -5.22
C VAL A 128 9.38 -10.42 -4.21
N MET A 129 9.82 -10.90 -3.06
CA MET A 129 10.35 -10.05 -1.98
C MET A 129 11.80 -9.59 -2.21
N LYS A 130 12.45 -10.05 -3.27
CA LYS A 130 13.83 -9.71 -3.57
C LYS A 130 13.98 -8.30 -4.14
N LEU A 131 14.90 -7.54 -3.57
CA LEU A 131 15.30 -6.22 -4.03
C LEU A 131 16.71 -6.30 -4.63
N THR A 132 16.82 -6.27 -5.97
CA THR A 132 18.13 -6.32 -6.64
C THR A 132 18.84 -4.97 -6.57
N ASP A 133 20.17 -4.96 -6.60
CA ASP A 133 20.95 -3.73 -6.61
C ASP A 133 20.71 -2.89 -7.87
N GLU A 134 20.43 -3.55 -8.99
CA GLU A 134 20.04 -2.88 -10.23
C GLU A 134 18.72 -2.12 -10.07
N ASP A 135 17.70 -2.77 -9.49
CA ASP A 135 16.44 -2.12 -9.22
C ASP A 135 16.58 -0.98 -8.20
N LYS A 136 17.32 -1.20 -7.12
CA LYS A 136 17.60 -0.13 -6.14
C LYS A 136 18.25 1.09 -6.80
N LYS A 137 19.19 0.89 -7.70
CA LYS A 137 19.81 1.98 -8.47
C LYS A 137 18.80 2.72 -9.35
N ARG A 138 17.92 2.00 -10.04
CA ARG A 138 16.88 2.60 -10.90
C ARG A 138 15.82 3.36 -10.12
N TYR A 139 15.40 2.84 -8.98
CA TYR A 139 14.34 3.40 -8.14
C TYR A 139 14.87 4.39 -7.09
N GLY A 140 16.19 4.70 -7.06
CA GLY A 140 16.80 5.71 -6.21
C GLY A 140 17.22 5.23 -4.83
N ASN A 141 17.19 3.92 -4.53
CA ASN A 141 17.65 3.30 -3.27
C ASN A 141 17.15 4.02 -2.00
N SER A 142 15.92 4.47 -2.03
CA SER A 142 15.21 5.11 -0.91
C SER A 142 14.13 4.16 -0.35
N THR A 143 13.59 4.49 0.82
CA THR A 143 12.49 3.70 1.41
C THR A 143 11.31 3.58 0.45
N ILE A 144 10.91 4.69 -0.20
CA ILE A 144 9.82 4.65 -1.20
C ILE A 144 10.25 3.91 -2.45
N GLY A 145 11.50 4.06 -2.91
CA GLY A 145 12.05 3.31 -4.03
C GLY A 145 11.94 1.80 -3.83
N ASN A 146 12.40 1.32 -2.68
CA ASN A 146 12.31 -0.09 -2.30
C ASN A 146 10.86 -0.59 -2.21
N SER A 147 9.95 0.24 -1.68
CA SER A 147 8.52 -0.10 -1.62
C SER A 147 7.91 -0.24 -3.01
N LEU A 148 8.25 0.64 -3.95
CA LEU A 148 7.71 0.58 -5.30
C LEU A 148 8.33 -0.53 -6.15
N ILE A 149 9.59 -0.94 -5.90
CA ILE A 149 10.16 -2.17 -6.45
C ILE A 149 9.32 -3.37 -6.01
N LEU A 150 9.06 -3.46 -4.71
CA LEU A 150 8.27 -4.57 -4.15
C LEU A 150 6.84 -4.57 -4.69
N ALA A 151 6.18 -3.41 -4.79
CA ALA A 151 4.86 -3.28 -5.39
C ALA A 151 4.82 -3.79 -6.84
N ARG A 152 5.82 -3.40 -7.66
CA ARG A 152 5.98 -3.92 -9.02
C ARG A 152 6.12 -5.46 -9.05
N ASN A 153 6.99 -6.00 -8.21
CA ASN A 153 7.23 -7.45 -8.14
C ASN A 153 5.96 -8.21 -7.77
N ILE A 154 5.22 -7.72 -6.76
CA ILE A 154 3.95 -8.31 -6.29
C ILE A 154 2.92 -8.33 -7.42
N PHE A 155 2.72 -7.21 -8.13
CA PHE A 155 1.77 -7.15 -9.23
C PHE A 155 2.18 -8.02 -10.42
N ARG A 156 3.48 -8.09 -10.75
CA ARG A 156 4.01 -9.00 -11.78
C ARG A 156 3.80 -10.48 -11.43
N ALA A 157 3.93 -10.84 -10.17
CA ALA A 157 3.72 -12.20 -9.71
C ALA A 157 2.27 -12.65 -9.85
N ASP A 158 1.32 -11.72 -9.70
CA ASP A 158 -0.13 -11.99 -9.74
C ASP A 158 -0.53 -13.15 -8.80
N ALA A 159 -0.06 -13.03 -7.56
CA ALA A 159 -0.26 -14.06 -6.54
C ALA A 159 -1.38 -13.72 -5.54
N GLY A 160 -2.33 -12.85 -5.94
CA GLY A 160 -3.56 -12.57 -5.19
C GLY A 160 -3.70 -11.16 -4.65
N THR A 161 -2.65 -10.34 -4.62
CA THR A 161 -2.72 -8.96 -4.13
C THR A 161 -3.48 -8.07 -5.11
N ARG A 162 -4.43 -7.29 -4.59
CA ARG A 162 -5.29 -6.36 -5.35
C ARG A 162 -5.13 -4.92 -4.92
N PHE A 163 -4.61 -4.67 -3.71
CA PHE A 163 -4.37 -3.34 -3.21
C PHE A 163 -3.02 -3.27 -2.49
N ILE A 164 -2.24 -2.25 -2.84
CA ILE A 164 -0.98 -1.94 -2.16
C ILE A 164 -1.03 -0.49 -1.71
N MET A 165 -0.70 -0.26 -0.45
CA MET A 165 -0.45 1.05 0.11
C MET A 165 1.03 1.17 0.45
N ALA A 166 1.74 2.14 -0.16
CA ALA A 166 3.12 2.46 0.17
C ALA A 166 3.17 3.86 0.79
N SER A 167 3.74 3.97 1.98
CA SER A 167 3.82 5.24 2.72
C SER A 167 5.24 5.80 2.68
N GLN A 168 5.35 7.11 2.42
CA GLN A 168 6.58 7.88 2.55
C GLN A 168 6.34 9.02 3.55
N GLY A 169 6.94 8.93 4.71
CA GLY A 169 6.89 9.98 5.72
C GLY A 169 7.96 11.06 5.51
N GLY A 170 7.91 12.08 6.37
CA GLY A 170 8.92 13.13 6.44
C GLY A 170 8.53 14.44 5.76
N TYR A 171 7.30 14.59 5.28
CA TYR A 171 6.83 15.82 4.61
C TYR A 171 6.33 16.90 5.58
N ASP A 172 6.24 16.61 6.87
CA ASP A 172 5.70 17.54 7.89
C ASP A 172 6.72 18.59 8.32
N HIS A 173 7.13 19.42 7.38
CA HIS A 173 8.17 20.45 7.59
C HIS A 173 7.58 21.78 8.05
N HIS A 174 7.30 21.91 9.35
CA HIS A 174 6.92 23.18 9.97
C HIS A 174 8.09 24.18 10.08
N ALA A 175 9.32 23.70 9.89
CA ALA A 175 10.53 24.51 9.87
C ALA A 175 11.54 23.95 8.88
N ASN A 176 12.40 24.81 8.33
CA ASN A 176 13.57 24.42 7.53
C ASN A 176 13.25 23.50 6.35
N ILE A 177 12.10 23.70 5.68
CA ILE A 177 11.59 22.84 4.60
C ILE A 177 12.58 22.63 3.44
N TYR A 178 13.51 23.57 3.22
CA TYR A 178 14.55 23.53 2.18
C TYR A 178 15.97 23.55 2.74
N LYS A 179 16.17 23.22 4.04
CA LYS A 179 17.49 23.24 4.66
C LYS A 179 18.43 22.26 3.96
N GLU A 180 19.53 22.76 3.44
CA GLU A 180 20.59 21.94 2.85
C GLU A 180 21.23 20.97 3.86
N GLY A 181 21.72 19.84 3.37
CA GLY A 181 22.34 18.80 4.20
C GLY A 181 21.39 18.02 5.11
N SER A 182 20.08 18.27 5.01
CA SER A 182 19.05 17.49 5.71
C SER A 182 18.16 16.75 4.70
N ARG A 183 17.39 15.77 5.20
CA ARG A 183 16.33 15.11 4.41
C ARG A 183 15.13 16.04 4.28
N ASN A 184 15.29 17.11 3.50
CA ASN A 184 14.32 18.17 3.27
C ASN A 184 13.27 17.80 2.21
N HIS A 185 12.35 18.72 1.94
CA HIS A 185 11.28 18.52 0.97
C HIS A 185 11.78 18.21 -0.45
N VAL A 186 12.86 18.85 -0.89
CA VAL A 186 13.45 18.63 -2.23
C VAL A 186 13.99 17.22 -2.37
N VAL A 187 14.67 16.72 -1.32
CA VAL A 187 15.20 15.35 -1.30
C VAL A 187 14.03 14.33 -1.35
N LEU A 188 12.99 14.52 -0.54
CA LEU A 188 11.83 13.63 -0.51
C LEU A 188 11.09 13.61 -1.85
N MET A 189 10.87 14.77 -2.46
CA MET A 189 10.23 14.86 -3.78
C MET A 189 11.07 14.21 -4.89
N LYS A 190 12.39 14.34 -4.83
CA LYS A 190 13.28 13.67 -5.77
C LYS A 190 13.26 12.15 -5.61
N GLU A 191 13.26 11.65 -4.36
CA GLU A 191 13.09 10.22 -4.08
C GLU A 191 11.78 9.68 -4.66
N LEU A 192 10.69 10.42 -4.45
CA LEU A 192 9.36 10.05 -4.95
C LEU A 192 9.33 10.09 -6.49
N ASP A 193 9.83 11.13 -7.12
CA ASP A 193 9.81 11.29 -8.57
C ASP A 193 10.56 10.15 -9.28
N ILE A 194 11.78 9.82 -8.83
CA ILE A 194 12.57 8.72 -9.37
C ILE A 194 11.84 7.39 -9.21
N ALA A 195 11.32 7.10 -8.03
CA ALA A 195 10.66 5.85 -7.72
C ALA A 195 9.34 5.70 -8.48
N TYR A 196 8.50 6.75 -8.50
CA TYR A 196 7.22 6.78 -9.17
C TYR A 196 7.36 6.63 -10.69
N THR A 197 8.27 7.40 -11.30
CA THR A 197 8.56 7.31 -12.73
C THR A 197 9.07 5.93 -13.13
N SER A 198 9.92 5.31 -12.31
CA SER A 198 10.43 3.96 -12.55
C SER A 198 9.32 2.92 -12.47
N LEU A 199 8.39 3.05 -11.50
CA LEU A 199 7.22 2.18 -11.39
C LEU A 199 6.35 2.29 -12.63
N LEU A 200 5.99 3.50 -13.06
CA LEU A 200 5.16 3.72 -14.24
C LEU A 200 5.77 3.06 -15.49
N LYS A 201 7.07 3.26 -15.73
CA LYS A 201 7.80 2.65 -16.84
C LYS A 201 7.79 1.13 -16.77
N ASP A 202 8.03 0.56 -15.61
CA ASP A 202 8.06 -0.89 -15.44
C ASP A 202 6.69 -1.53 -15.64
N LEU A 203 5.62 -0.90 -15.18
CA LEU A 203 4.26 -1.40 -15.39
C LEU A 203 3.81 -1.23 -16.84
N ASP A 204 4.18 -0.12 -17.50
CA ASP A 204 3.87 0.14 -18.91
C ASP A 204 4.63 -0.82 -19.84
N ASN A 205 5.83 -1.25 -19.46
CA ASN A 205 6.62 -2.24 -20.19
C ASN A 205 6.31 -3.70 -19.84
N THR A 206 5.39 -3.96 -18.90
CA THR A 206 4.98 -5.30 -18.52
C THR A 206 3.67 -5.65 -19.23
N PRO A 207 3.65 -6.63 -20.17
CA PRO A 207 2.42 -7.03 -20.83
C PRO A 207 1.38 -7.55 -19.83
N SER A 208 0.11 -7.23 -20.08
CA SER A 208 -1.01 -7.80 -19.34
C SER A 208 -1.10 -9.31 -19.54
N LYS A 209 -1.41 -10.03 -18.48
CA LYS A 209 -1.73 -11.47 -18.53
C LYS A 209 -3.19 -11.74 -18.92
N TYR A 210 -4.05 -10.71 -18.89
CA TYR A 210 -5.50 -10.84 -19.04
C TYR A 210 -6.03 -10.23 -20.33
N SER A 211 -5.33 -9.22 -20.88
CA SER A 211 -5.83 -8.44 -22.01
C SER A 211 -4.74 -8.28 -23.07
N ALA A 212 -4.90 -8.90 -24.23
CA ALA A 212 -3.95 -8.77 -25.33
C ALA A 212 -3.79 -7.29 -25.75
N GLY A 213 -2.56 -6.87 -25.98
CA GLY A 213 -2.23 -5.51 -26.38
C GLY A 213 -2.30 -4.44 -25.27
N LYS A 214 -2.61 -4.86 -24.04
CA LYS A 214 -2.54 -4.00 -22.84
C LYS A 214 -1.32 -4.29 -22.00
N THR A 215 -1.01 -3.37 -21.13
CA THR A 215 0.08 -3.47 -20.16
C THR A 215 -0.45 -3.59 -18.73
N LEU A 216 0.40 -3.92 -17.79
CA LEU A 216 0.04 -3.96 -16.37
C LEU A 216 -0.34 -2.56 -15.85
N LEU A 217 0.18 -1.48 -16.47
CA LEU A 217 -0.23 -0.11 -16.16
C LEU A 217 -1.68 0.16 -16.57
N ASP A 218 -2.15 -0.38 -17.69
CA ASP A 218 -3.54 -0.23 -18.13
C ASP A 218 -4.55 -0.90 -17.17
N GLU A 219 -4.08 -1.86 -16.36
CA GLU A 219 -4.90 -2.62 -15.41
C GLU A 219 -4.68 -2.20 -13.95
N THR A 220 -3.77 -1.25 -13.70
CA THR A 220 -3.42 -0.79 -12.35
C THR A 220 -3.73 0.69 -12.19
N LEU A 221 -4.67 1.04 -11.33
CA LEU A 221 -4.88 2.42 -10.91
C LEU A 221 -3.85 2.80 -9.85
N ILE A 222 -3.04 3.82 -10.12
CA ILE A 222 -2.04 4.35 -9.20
C ILE A 222 -2.48 5.72 -8.72
N ILE A 223 -2.55 5.90 -7.41
CA ILE A 223 -2.92 7.16 -6.76
C ILE A 223 -1.77 7.58 -5.85
N CYS A 224 -1.22 8.77 -6.06
CA CYS A 224 -0.24 9.38 -5.18
C CYS A 224 -0.84 10.67 -4.61
N MET A 225 -1.01 10.72 -3.29
CA MET A 225 -1.65 11.83 -2.60
C MET A 225 -1.18 11.96 -1.16
N SER A 226 -1.41 13.12 -0.57
CA SER A 226 -1.31 13.37 0.87
C SER A 226 -2.69 13.61 1.47
N GLU A 227 -2.74 13.83 2.78
CA GLU A 227 -3.97 14.14 3.51
C GLU A 227 -4.46 15.58 3.28
N PHE A 228 -3.55 16.52 3.08
CA PHE A 228 -3.80 17.94 2.80
C PHE A 228 -2.55 18.60 2.19
N GLY A 229 -2.71 19.86 1.75
CA GLY A 229 -1.61 20.69 1.26
C GLY A 229 -0.87 21.44 2.36
N ARG A 230 0.03 22.31 1.94
CA ARG A 230 0.80 23.19 2.82
C ARG A 230 0.50 24.66 2.53
N THR A 231 0.63 25.53 3.56
CA THR A 231 0.36 26.97 3.43
C THR A 231 1.03 27.58 2.22
N PRO A 232 0.28 28.30 1.37
CA PRO A 232 0.80 28.94 0.15
C PRO A 232 1.62 30.21 0.44
N GLY A 233 2.15 30.81 -0.61
CA GLY A 233 2.86 32.09 -0.55
C GLY A 233 4.32 31.97 -0.11
N LEU A 234 4.90 33.09 0.31
CA LEU A 234 6.28 33.19 0.72
C LEU A 234 6.52 32.49 2.06
N ILE A 235 7.68 31.87 2.18
CA ILE A 235 8.14 31.26 3.43
C ILE A 235 8.62 32.39 4.35
N THR A 236 8.17 32.38 5.61
CA THR A 236 8.61 33.34 6.62
C THR A 236 10.07 33.12 6.99
N GLU A 237 10.82 34.18 7.20
CA GLU A 237 12.24 34.13 7.59
C GLU A 237 12.46 33.47 8.95
N THR A 238 11.45 33.51 9.84
CA THR A 238 11.57 33.02 11.21
C THR A 238 11.53 31.50 11.32
N ARG A 239 10.65 30.82 10.56
CA ARG A 239 10.51 29.35 10.61
C ARG A 239 11.08 28.63 9.42
N LYS A 240 11.07 29.24 8.25
CA LYS A 240 11.48 28.63 7.00
C LYS A 240 10.77 27.30 6.69
N GLY A 241 9.50 27.17 7.10
CA GLY A 241 8.66 26.01 6.97
C GLY A 241 7.27 26.35 6.45
N ARG A 242 6.39 25.34 6.41
CA ARG A 242 5.00 25.47 5.96
C ARG A 242 4.07 24.75 6.92
N GLU A 243 2.96 25.40 7.28
CA GLU A 243 1.93 24.82 8.10
C GLU A 243 0.95 23.97 7.29
N HIS A 244 0.05 23.25 7.97
CA HIS A 244 -1.04 22.50 7.35
C HIS A 244 -2.01 23.46 6.64
N TYR A 245 -2.47 23.07 5.46
CA TYR A 245 -3.44 23.85 4.68
C TYR A 245 -4.45 22.92 4.03
N MET A 246 -5.63 22.81 4.64
CA MET A 246 -6.65 21.85 4.23
C MET A 246 -7.51 22.32 3.05
N GLN A 247 -7.40 23.57 2.62
CA GLN A 247 -8.24 24.13 1.55
C GLN A 247 -7.79 23.71 0.16
N VAL A 248 -6.51 23.42 -0.02
CA VAL A 248 -5.93 23.06 -1.32
C VAL A 248 -4.89 21.97 -1.12
N HIS A 249 -5.00 20.91 -1.91
CA HIS A 249 -3.94 19.94 -2.09
C HIS A 249 -4.01 19.35 -3.52
N CYS A 250 -2.99 18.60 -3.92
CA CYS A 250 -2.93 17.95 -5.20
C CYS A 250 -2.69 16.45 -5.05
N GLY A 251 -3.13 15.71 -6.07
CA GLY A 251 -2.86 14.29 -6.20
C GLY A 251 -2.49 13.95 -7.64
N LEU A 252 -1.74 12.85 -7.80
CA LEU A 252 -1.39 12.30 -9.10
C LEU A 252 -2.13 10.99 -9.31
N PHE A 253 -2.72 10.84 -10.48
CA PHE A 253 -3.42 9.63 -10.88
C PHE A 253 -2.80 9.10 -12.17
N ALA A 254 -2.56 7.80 -12.24
CA ALA A 254 -2.00 7.16 -13.42
C ALA A 254 -2.56 5.74 -13.61
N GLY A 255 -2.48 5.25 -14.85
CA GLY A 255 -2.82 3.87 -15.18
C GLY A 255 -4.29 3.64 -15.47
N GLY A 256 -4.78 2.50 -15.04
CA GLY A 256 -6.11 1.99 -15.39
C GLY A 256 -7.25 2.97 -15.13
N GLY A 257 -8.03 3.27 -16.17
CA GLY A 257 -9.18 4.18 -16.10
C GLY A 257 -8.84 5.67 -16.11
N VAL A 258 -7.56 6.06 -16.10
CA VAL A 258 -7.13 7.46 -16.07
C VAL A 258 -6.94 8.00 -17.48
N ARG A 259 -7.56 9.15 -17.78
CA ARG A 259 -7.29 9.90 -19.02
C ARG A 259 -5.92 10.56 -18.93
N ARG A 260 -5.02 10.22 -19.85
CA ARG A 260 -3.63 10.73 -19.88
C ARG A 260 -3.60 12.24 -20.17
N GLY A 261 -2.66 12.94 -19.53
CA GLY A 261 -2.34 14.34 -19.79
C GLY A 261 -3.41 15.35 -19.34
N GLY A 262 -4.35 14.94 -18.49
CA GLY A 262 -5.35 15.83 -17.92
C GLY A 262 -4.86 16.54 -16.67
N VAL A 263 -5.20 17.82 -16.53
CA VAL A 263 -5.15 18.56 -15.26
C VAL A 263 -6.59 18.92 -14.91
N ILE A 264 -6.98 18.64 -13.66
CA ILE A 264 -8.33 18.87 -13.18
C ILE A 264 -8.25 19.78 -11.97
N GLY A 265 -9.04 20.86 -12.04
CA GLY A 265 -8.98 21.90 -11.02
C GLY A 265 -7.90 22.94 -11.29
N LYS A 266 -8.07 24.12 -10.67
CA LYS A 266 -7.15 25.24 -10.79
C LYS A 266 -7.14 26.05 -9.50
N THR A 267 -5.95 26.50 -9.12
CA THR A 267 -5.75 27.49 -8.04
C THR A 267 -5.38 28.85 -8.62
N ASP A 268 -5.38 29.88 -7.76
CA ASP A 268 -4.68 31.13 -8.05
C ASP A 268 -3.18 30.91 -8.15
N ASP A 269 -2.43 31.94 -8.59
CA ASP A 269 -1.01 31.86 -8.85
C ASP A 269 -0.16 31.58 -7.57
N LEU A 270 -0.71 31.85 -6.40
CA LEU A 270 -0.08 31.57 -5.10
C LEU A 270 -0.46 30.19 -4.52
N GLY A 271 -1.41 29.49 -5.12
CA GLY A 271 -1.92 28.23 -4.59
C GLY A 271 -2.79 28.38 -3.35
N GLY A 272 -3.31 29.58 -3.08
CA GLY A 272 -4.08 29.91 -1.88
C GLY A 272 -5.58 29.79 -2.01
N LYS A 273 -6.11 29.97 -3.20
CA LYS A 273 -7.54 29.92 -3.47
C LYS A 273 -7.86 28.94 -4.60
N ILE A 274 -8.94 28.21 -4.46
CA ILE A 274 -9.47 27.39 -5.52
C ILE A 274 -10.22 28.32 -6.49
N LEU A 275 -9.80 28.35 -7.76
CA LEU A 275 -10.46 29.05 -8.86
C LEU A 275 -11.39 28.10 -9.63
N ASP A 276 -10.96 26.83 -9.80
CA ASP A 276 -11.75 25.75 -10.36
C ASP A 276 -11.62 24.54 -9.44
N PRO A 277 -12.72 24.12 -8.77
CA PRO A 277 -12.70 22.98 -7.88
C PRO A 277 -12.69 21.63 -8.63
N GLY A 278 -12.67 21.63 -9.95
CA GLY A 278 -12.71 20.41 -10.73
C GLY A 278 -13.96 19.57 -10.42
N TRP A 279 -13.75 18.28 -10.12
CA TRP A 279 -14.86 17.39 -9.79
C TRP A 279 -15.57 17.71 -8.48
N ALA A 280 -14.86 18.26 -7.50
CA ALA A 280 -15.41 18.56 -6.18
C ALA A 280 -16.45 19.69 -6.20
N GLY A 281 -16.45 20.54 -7.22
CA GLY A 281 -17.43 21.62 -7.39
C GLY A 281 -18.85 21.15 -7.76
N GLN A 282 -19.00 19.90 -8.16
CA GLN A 282 -20.29 19.37 -8.60
C GLN A 282 -21.03 18.60 -7.49
N ARG A 283 -20.32 18.05 -6.52
CA ARG A 283 -20.87 17.40 -5.33
C ARG A 283 -19.87 17.47 -4.18
N PRO A 284 -20.26 17.89 -2.97
CA PRO A 284 -19.40 17.74 -1.82
C PRO A 284 -19.11 16.25 -1.60
N ILE A 285 -17.83 15.89 -1.62
CA ILE A 285 -17.38 14.55 -1.21
C ILE A 285 -17.15 14.66 0.29
N TYR A 286 -18.02 14.03 1.07
CA TYR A 286 -17.91 13.94 2.53
C TYR A 286 -17.13 12.71 2.92
#